data_babfd62de1e441ae8eada17294fc3623
#
_entry.id   babfd62de1e441ae8eada17294fc3623
#
_cell.length_a   1.000
_cell.length_b   1.000
_cell.length_c   1.000
_cell.angle_alpha   90.00
_cell.angle_beta   90.00
_cell.angle_gamma   90.00
#
_symmetry.space_group_name_H-M   'P 1'
#
loop_
_entity.id
_entity.type
_entity.pdbx_description
1 polymer ?
#
loop_
_entity_poly.entity_id
_entity_poly.type
_entity_poly.pdbx_seq_one_letter_code
_entity_poly.pdbx_strand_id
1 'polypeptide(L)'
;MSKPVDIQELEKEYIQLKTLCDNFSIEVTRQITKLLDDNEIKLAVPIQFRTKSWDSIRNKCEQGRFTVKKTVLELQDLIGIRLILLFKRDLIRVSKLVENHFLVVKKYNTEDRLEENQFGYLSIHEIVELQKEWLKVPTLAPFKELKCEIQIRTLVQHAWSEASHMFQYKNEADVPKPLKRTIGRLSALLETVDLEFERVLTERDKYKENIATNSPIVN
;
A
#
# COMPACT_ATOMS: atom_id res chain seq x y z
N MET A 1 15.04 -4.66 -31.18
CA MET A 1 14.10 -5.29 -30.22
C MET A 1 14.88 -6.30 -29.42
N SER A 2 15.06 -6.12 -28.11
CA SER A 2 15.70 -7.09 -27.22
C SER A 2 14.84 -8.36 -27.17
N LYS A 3 15.48 -9.54 -27.25
CA LYS A 3 14.80 -10.82 -27.04
C LYS A 3 14.11 -10.81 -25.67
N PRO A 4 12.89 -11.34 -25.55
CA PRO A 4 12.28 -11.54 -24.23
C PRO A 4 13.19 -12.43 -23.39
N VAL A 5 13.35 -12.09 -22.11
CA VAL A 5 14.17 -12.86 -21.16
C VAL A 5 13.53 -14.22 -20.96
N ASP A 6 14.35 -15.27 -20.89
CA ASP A 6 13.89 -16.62 -20.63
C ASP A 6 13.28 -16.72 -19.22
N ILE A 7 12.08 -17.26 -19.12
CA ILE A 7 11.36 -17.46 -17.84
C ILE A 7 12.17 -18.30 -16.86
N GLN A 8 12.95 -19.29 -17.36
CA GLN A 8 13.80 -20.13 -16.50
C GLN A 8 14.99 -19.35 -15.92
N GLU A 9 15.56 -18.40 -16.67
CA GLU A 9 16.62 -17.52 -16.18
C GLU A 9 16.08 -16.56 -15.13
N LEU A 10 14.88 -16.00 -15.33
CA LEU A 10 14.22 -15.16 -14.34
C LEU A 10 13.87 -15.90 -13.05
N GLU A 11 13.48 -17.20 -13.15
CA GLU A 11 13.21 -18.02 -11.96
C GLU A 11 14.47 -18.23 -11.12
N LYS A 12 15.58 -18.54 -11.77
CA LYS A 12 16.88 -18.70 -11.08
C LYS A 12 17.28 -17.39 -10.39
N GLU A 13 17.16 -16.26 -11.07
CA GLU A 13 17.41 -14.94 -10.50
C GLU A 13 16.51 -14.66 -9.29
N TYR A 14 15.20 -14.90 -9.41
CA TYR A 14 14.24 -14.74 -8.33
C TYR A 14 14.62 -15.56 -7.10
N ILE A 15 14.99 -16.83 -7.27
CA ILE A 15 15.39 -17.70 -6.17
C ILE A 15 16.63 -17.13 -5.44
N GLN A 16 17.61 -16.60 -6.19
CA GLN A 16 18.80 -16.00 -5.60
C GLN A 16 18.48 -14.70 -4.83
N LEU A 17 17.55 -13.88 -5.34
CA LEU A 17 17.21 -12.59 -4.76
C LEU A 17 16.17 -12.69 -3.64
N LYS A 18 15.44 -13.80 -3.53
CA LYS A 18 14.31 -13.91 -2.61
C LYS A 18 14.68 -13.59 -1.17
N THR A 19 15.76 -14.16 -0.65
CA THR A 19 16.22 -13.89 0.72
C THR A 19 16.60 -12.42 0.91
N LEU A 20 17.22 -11.81 -0.09
CA LEU A 20 17.56 -10.38 -0.05
C LEU A 20 16.30 -9.50 -0.05
N CYS A 21 15.29 -9.85 -0.84
CA CYS A 21 13.99 -9.16 -0.85
C CYS A 21 13.26 -9.30 0.49
N ASP A 22 13.27 -10.49 1.09
CA ASP A 22 12.66 -10.74 2.39
C ASP A 22 13.35 -9.91 3.48
N ASN A 23 14.68 -9.86 3.51
CA ASN A 23 15.46 -9.03 4.44
C ASN A 23 15.19 -7.54 4.24
N PHE A 24 15.08 -7.10 3.00
CA PHE A 24 14.73 -5.71 2.69
C PHE A 24 13.34 -5.33 3.21
N SER A 25 12.35 -6.20 3.03
CA SER A 25 10.99 -5.97 3.53
C SER A 25 10.94 -5.86 5.06
N ILE A 26 11.72 -6.69 5.77
CA ILE A 26 11.87 -6.62 7.22
C ILE A 26 12.51 -5.29 7.64
N GLU A 27 13.58 -4.88 6.97
CA GLU A 27 14.27 -3.63 7.29
C GLU A 27 13.38 -2.41 7.05
N VAL A 28 12.72 -2.31 5.89
CA VAL A 28 11.78 -1.21 5.61
C VAL A 28 10.64 -1.18 6.63
N THR A 29 10.09 -2.36 6.99
CA THR A 29 9.06 -2.47 8.02
C THR A 29 9.54 -1.93 9.36
N ARG A 30 10.77 -2.25 9.76
CA ARG A 30 11.39 -1.77 11.01
C ARG A 30 11.53 -0.25 11.02
N GLN A 31 11.99 0.34 9.90
CA GLN A 31 12.11 1.79 9.77
C GLN A 31 10.74 2.47 9.85
N ILE A 32 9.74 1.95 9.12
CA ILE A 32 8.38 2.49 9.14
C ILE A 32 7.78 2.39 10.54
N THR A 33 7.92 1.27 11.24
CA THR A 33 7.43 1.11 12.61
C THR A 33 7.98 2.20 13.51
N LYS A 34 9.30 2.43 13.47
CA LYS A 34 9.94 3.50 14.25
C LYS A 34 9.38 4.87 13.91
N LEU A 35 9.20 5.18 12.63
CA LEU A 35 8.63 6.46 12.19
C LEU A 35 7.19 6.66 12.68
N LEU A 36 6.37 5.62 12.65
CA LEU A 36 4.99 5.67 13.12
C LEU A 36 4.93 5.89 14.63
N ASP A 37 5.76 5.16 15.40
CA ASP A 37 5.85 5.28 16.85
C ASP A 37 6.30 6.69 17.27
N ASP A 38 7.34 7.24 16.63
CA ASP A 38 7.85 8.59 16.90
C ASP A 38 6.84 9.70 16.58
N ASN A 39 5.86 9.43 15.73
CA ASN A 39 4.81 10.37 15.33
C ASN A 39 3.44 10.03 15.95
N GLU A 40 3.39 9.10 16.91
CA GLU A 40 2.17 8.68 17.61
C GLU A 40 1.04 8.21 16.67
N ILE A 41 1.40 7.63 15.52
CA ILE A 41 0.44 7.10 14.54
C ILE A 41 0.22 5.62 14.81
N LYS A 42 -1.05 5.25 15.08
CA LYS A 42 -1.44 3.86 15.35
C LYS A 42 -2.02 3.20 14.12
N LEU A 43 -1.52 2.02 13.83
CA LEU A 43 -2.10 1.15 12.81
C LEU A 43 -3.32 0.39 13.35
N ALA A 44 -4.27 0.06 12.49
CA ALA A 44 -5.41 -0.78 12.79
C ALA A 44 -5.03 -2.26 12.99
N VAL A 45 -4.01 -2.71 12.26
CA VAL A 45 -3.42 -4.06 12.33
C VAL A 45 -1.90 -3.96 12.16
N PRO A 46 -1.14 -4.97 12.57
CA PRO A 46 0.30 -5.01 12.34
C PRO A 46 0.67 -4.82 10.86
N ILE A 47 1.83 -4.25 10.59
CA ILE A 47 2.34 -4.08 9.23
C ILE A 47 2.38 -5.45 8.53
N GLN A 48 1.77 -5.52 7.36
CA GLN A 48 1.83 -6.69 6.50
C GLN A 48 2.87 -6.46 5.42
N PHE A 49 3.74 -7.44 5.19
CA PHE A 49 4.70 -7.38 4.09
C PHE A 49 4.84 -8.74 3.44
N ARG A 50 5.20 -8.73 2.17
CA ARG A 50 5.44 -9.97 1.42
C ARG A 50 6.34 -9.71 0.23
N THR A 51 7.17 -10.69 -0.10
CA THR A 51 7.76 -10.85 -1.44
C THR A 51 6.76 -11.61 -2.31
N LYS A 52 6.51 -11.13 -3.52
CA LYS A 52 5.58 -11.75 -4.47
C LYS A 52 6.07 -13.15 -4.83
N SER A 53 5.18 -14.16 -4.81
CA SER A 53 5.54 -15.53 -5.16
C SER A 53 5.91 -15.67 -6.64
N TRP A 54 6.80 -16.62 -6.95
CA TRP A 54 7.19 -16.89 -8.33
C TRP A 54 5.99 -17.20 -9.23
N ASP A 55 5.05 -18.03 -8.78
CA ASP A 55 3.83 -18.35 -9.54
C ASP A 55 3.03 -17.09 -9.90
N SER A 56 2.95 -16.11 -8.98
CA SER A 56 2.27 -14.84 -9.25
C SER A 56 3.01 -13.99 -10.28
N ILE A 57 4.35 -14.05 -10.29
CA ILE A 57 5.19 -13.35 -11.28
C ILE A 57 5.01 -14.00 -12.65
N ARG A 58 5.15 -15.33 -12.72
CA ARG A 58 4.98 -16.11 -13.94
C ARG A 58 3.62 -15.86 -14.58
N ASN A 59 2.54 -16.00 -13.81
CA ASN A 59 1.19 -15.75 -14.28
C ASN A 59 0.99 -14.32 -14.82
N LYS A 60 1.62 -13.31 -14.20
CA LYS A 60 1.57 -11.92 -14.65
C LYS A 60 2.26 -11.72 -16.01
N CYS A 61 3.38 -12.41 -16.23
CA CYS A 61 4.11 -12.42 -17.49
C CYS A 61 3.34 -13.16 -18.59
N GLU A 62 2.82 -14.35 -18.29
CA GLU A 62 2.05 -15.18 -19.24
C GLU A 62 0.76 -14.49 -19.71
N GLN A 63 0.12 -13.70 -18.82
CA GLN A 63 -1.08 -12.91 -19.14
C GLN A 63 -0.76 -11.60 -19.89
N GLY A 64 0.51 -11.31 -20.20
CA GLY A 64 0.92 -10.08 -20.88
C GLY A 64 0.74 -8.82 -20.05
N ARG A 65 0.43 -8.94 -18.74
CA ARG A 65 0.26 -7.80 -17.85
C ARG A 65 1.58 -7.14 -17.45
N PHE A 66 2.68 -7.85 -17.66
CA PHE A 66 4.02 -7.37 -17.43
C PHE A 66 5.02 -8.06 -18.37
N THR A 67 5.94 -7.28 -18.90
CA THR A 67 7.03 -7.82 -19.74
C THR A 67 8.35 -7.49 -19.05
N VAL A 68 9.04 -8.51 -18.56
CA VAL A 68 10.38 -8.36 -18.01
C VAL A 68 11.36 -8.21 -19.17
N LYS A 69 12.18 -7.16 -19.14
CA LYS A 69 13.18 -6.91 -20.19
C LYS A 69 14.56 -7.45 -19.83
N LYS A 70 14.94 -7.41 -18.53
CA LYS A 70 16.28 -7.77 -18.08
C LYS A 70 16.30 -8.53 -16.76
N THR A 71 15.53 -8.10 -15.74
CA THR A 71 15.62 -8.59 -14.38
C THR A 71 14.26 -8.58 -13.68
N VAL A 72 14.06 -9.50 -12.75
CA VAL A 72 12.86 -9.56 -11.91
C VAL A 72 12.68 -8.29 -11.06
N LEU A 73 13.74 -7.55 -10.78
CA LEU A 73 13.72 -6.27 -10.05
C LEU A 73 13.00 -5.14 -10.80
N GLU A 74 12.70 -5.30 -12.09
CA GLU A 74 11.85 -4.36 -12.82
C GLU A 74 10.41 -4.34 -12.31
N LEU A 75 9.95 -5.41 -11.65
CA LEU A 75 8.64 -5.47 -11.01
C LEU A 75 8.56 -4.46 -9.86
N GLN A 76 7.65 -3.48 -9.98
CA GLN A 76 7.44 -2.46 -8.95
C GLN A 76 6.78 -3.04 -7.68
N ASP A 77 6.02 -4.12 -7.82
CA ASP A 77 5.29 -4.81 -6.76
C ASP A 77 5.91 -6.17 -6.37
N LEU A 78 7.24 -6.34 -6.63
CA LEU A 78 7.98 -7.53 -6.21
C LEU A 78 7.96 -7.67 -4.69
N ILE A 79 8.13 -6.56 -3.99
CA ILE A 79 8.04 -6.46 -2.54
C ILE A 79 6.88 -5.51 -2.22
N GLY A 80 5.92 -5.99 -1.42
CA GLY A 80 4.76 -5.22 -1.02
C GLY A 80 4.68 -5.07 0.50
N ILE A 81 4.40 -3.84 0.96
CA ILE A 81 4.19 -3.50 2.37
C ILE A 81 2.83 -2.82 2.48
N ARG A 82 2.02 -3.19 3.48
CA ARG A 82 0.70 -2.63 3.70
C ARG A 82 0.63 -1.97 5.06
N LEU A 83 0.24 -0.69 5.05
CA LEU A 83 0.00 0.12 6.24
C LEU A 83 -1.51 0.36 6.33
N ILE A 84 -2.14 -0.27 7.33
CA ILE A 84 -3.60 -0.24 7.48
C ILE A 84 -3.94 0.63 8.68
N LEU A 85 -4.62 1.74 8.43
CA LEU A 85 -4.97 2.79 9.37
C LEU A 85 -6.46 2.74 9.73
N LEU A 86 -6.86 3.38 10.83
CA LEU A 86 -8.28 3.48 11.20
C LEU A 86 -8.97 4.67 10.54
N PHE A 87 -8.25 5.81 10.36
CA PHE A 87 -8.86 7.07 9.97
C PHE A 87 -8.24 7.63 8.69
N LYS A 88 -9.06 8.26 7.86
CA LYS A 88 -8.64 8.86 6.58
C LYS A 88 -7.60 9.97 6.77
N ARG A 89 -7.70 10.79 7.84
CA ARG A 89 -6.73 11.85 8.12
C ARG A 89 -5.29 11.35 8.25
N ASP A 90 -5.10 10.12 8.73
CA ASP A 90 -3.78 9.54 8.92
C ASP A 90 -3.14 9.04 7.62
N LEU A 91 -3.93 8.81 6.56
CA LEU A 91 -3.40 8.40 5.25
C LEU A 91 -2.38 9.42 4.72
N ILE A 92 -2.74 10.70 4.72
CA ILE A 92 -1.88 11.79 4.23
C ILE A 92 -0.67 11.99 5.16
N ARG A 93 -0.87 11.86 6.48
CA ARG A 93 0.23 11.97 7.46
C ARG A 93 1.28 10.88 7.22
N VAL A 94 0.84 9.62 7.06
CA VAL A 94 1.73 8.48 6.80
C VAL A 94 2.41 8.61 5.44
N SER A 95 1.68 8.99 4.38
CA SER A 95 2.26 9.25 3.07
C SER A 95 3.38 10.30 3.13
N LYS A 96 3.16 11.42 3.83
CA LYS A 96 4.21 12.44 4.02
C LYS A 96 5.41 11.92 4.82
N LEU A 97 5.20 11.05 5.81
CA LEU A 97 6.31 10.42 6.52
C LEU A 97 7.15 9.53 5.59
N VAL A 98 6.50 8.76 4.72
CA VAL A 98 7.19 7.95 3.72
C VAL A 98 7.98 8.85 2.76
N GLU A 99 7.37 9.89 2.21
CA GLU A 99 8.02 10.85 1.29
C GLU A 99 9.24 11.54 1.91
N ASN A 100 9.18 11.85 3.20
CA ASN A 100 10.27 12.55 3.89
C ASN A 100 11.48 11.65 4.21
N HIS A 101 11.28 10.33 4.33
CA HIS A 101 12.31 9.41 4.81
C HIS A 101 12.77 8.38 3.77
N PHE A 102 12.01 8.18 2.71
CA PHE A 102 12.36 7.28 1.61
C PHE A 102 12.48 8.05 0.30
N LEU A 103 13.17 7.48 -0.66
CA LEU A 103 13.18 7.99 -2.04
C LEU A 103 11.94 7.46 -2.77
N VAL A 104 10.91 8.30 -2.92
CA VAL A 104 9.70 7.94 -3.66
C VAL A 104 9.97 8.03 -5.16
N VAL A 105 10.02 6.89 -5.82
CA VAL A 105 10.23 6.77 -7.27
C VAL A 105 8.94 7.03 -8.04
N LYS A 106 7.81 6.59 -7.47
CA LYS A 106 6.49 6.74 -8.06
C LYS A 106 5.41 6.76 -6.99
N LYS A 107 4.42 7.63 -7.16
CA LYS A 107 3.23 7.69 -6.31
C LYS A 107 1.99 7.70 -7.20
N TYR A 108 0.95 6.98 -6.79
CA TYR A 108 -0.35 7.00 -7.44
C TYR A 108 -1.46 6.67 -6.45
N ASN A 109 -2.63 7.25 -6.68
CA ASN A 109 -3.84 6.94 -5.95
C ASN A 109 -4.71 6.03 -6.81
N THR A 110 -5.38 5.06 -6.21
CA THR A 110 -6.35 4.24 -6.95
C THR A 110 -7.60 5.05 -7.35
N GLU A 111 -7.87 6.15 -6.64
CA GLU A 111 -8.92 7.13 -6.96
C GLU A 111 -8.78 7.72 -8.37
N ASP A 112 -7.56 7.99 -8.80
CA ASP A 112 -7.27 8.59 -10.12
C ASP A 112 -7.73 7.72 -11.31
N ARG A 113 -8.15 6.47 -11.03
CA ARG A 113 -8.64 5.51 -12.04
C ARG A 113 -10.16 5.36 -12.04
N LEU A 114 -10.85 6.00 -11.09
CA LEU A 114 -12.30 5.93 -10.97
C LEU A 114 -12.95 7.04 -11.79
N GLU A 115 -14.05 6.71 -12.48
CA GLU A 115 -14.92 7.72 -13.08
C GLU A 115 -15.75 8.39 -11.97
N GLU A 116 -16.20 9.62 -12.18
CA GLU A 116 -16.94 10.44 -11.19
C GLU A 116 -18.18 9.74 -10.59
N ASN A 117 -18.75 8.78 -11.31
CA ASN A 117 -19.93 8.01 -10.89
C ASN A 117 -19.58 6.60 -10.39
N GLN A 118 -18.30 6.28 -10.25
CA GLN A 118 -17.83 4.99 -9.77
C GLN A 118 -17.42 5.09 -8.29
N PHE A 119 -18.09 4.32 -7.46
CA PHE A 119 -17.61 4.05 -6.11
C PHE A 119 -16.53 2.98 -6.18
N GLY A 120 -15.36 3.28 -5.66
CA GLY A 120 -14.22 2.40 -5.74
C GLY A 120 -13.32 2.49 -4.53
N TYR A 121 -12.39 1.61 -4.52
CA TYR A 121 -11.40 1.50 -3.48
C TYR A 121 -10.35 2.61 -3.60
N LEU A 122 -10.16 3.33 -2.52
CA LEU A 122 -9.14 4.37 -2.40
C LEU A 122 -7.92 3.80 -1.67
N SER A 123 -6.73 3.95 -2.23
CA SER A 123 -5.47 3.70 -1.53
C SER A 123 -4.34 4.51 -2.14
N ILE A 124 -3.40 4.89 -1.30
CA ILE A 124 -2.17 5.54 -1.73
C ILE A 124 -1.12 4.45 -1.94
N HIS A 125 -0.50 4.45 -3.10
CA HIS A 125 0.57 3.53 -3.45
C HIS A 125 1.85 4.32 -3.72
N GLU A 126 2.93 3.95 -3.06
CA GLU A 126 4.23 4.58 -3.19
C GLU A 126 5.30 3.52 -3.45
N ILE A 127 5.98 3.65 -4.58
CA ILE A 127 7.15 2.82 -4.90
C ILE A 127 8.36 3.54 -4.33
N VAL A 128 9.04 2.91 -3.38
CA VAL A 128 10.12 3.54 -2.64
C VAL A 128 11.41 2.73 -2.72
N GLU A 129 12.51 3.47 -2.62
CA GLU A 129 13.88 2.99 -2.43
C GLU A 129 14.45 3.60 -1.14
N LEU A 130 15.51 3.03 -0.60
CA LEU A 130 16.22 3.65 0.52
C LEU A 130 16.93 4.93 0.08
N GLN A 131 16.99 5.93 0.96
CA GLN A 131 17.78 7.14 0.76
C GLN A 131 19.28 6.79 0.56
N LYS A 132 19.96 7.52 -0.30
CA LYS A 132 21.38 7.30 -0.61
C LYS A 132 22.28 7.35 0.64
N GLU A 133 21.92 8.18 1.60
CA GLU A 133 22.61 8.33 2.88
C GLU A 133 22.53 7.03 3.70
N TRP A 134 21.39 6.36 3.71
CA TRP A 134 21.22 5.10 4.42
C TRP A 134 22.04 3.97 3.79
N LEU A 135 22.18 3.97 2.46
CA LEU A 135 22.97 2.96 1.74
C LEU A 135 24.49 3.05 2.02
N LYS A 136 24.96 4.09 2.72
CA LYS A 136 26.35 4.18 3.22
C LYS A 136 26.57 3.28 4.44
N VAL A 137 25.51 2.86 5.12
CA VAL A 137 25.58 1.92 6.24
C VAL A 137 25.81 0.51 5.69
N PRO A 138 26.86 -0.22 6.15
CA PRO A 138 27.23 -1.53 5.58
C PRO A 138 26.10 -2.56 5.55
N THR A 139 25.22 -2.56 6.55
CA THR A 139 24.06 -3.48 6.64
C THR A 139 22.95 -3.15 5.66
N LEU A 140 22.88 -1.92 5.15
CA LEU A 140 21.86 -1.45 4.21
C LEU A 140 22.38 -1.37 2.77
N ALA A 141 23.70 -1.34 2.58
CA ALA A 141 24.33 -1.27 1.25
C ALA A 141 23.86 -2.36 0.26
N PRO A 142 23.57 -3.61 0.67
CA PRO A 142 23.08 -4.64 -0.23
C PRO A 142 21.71 -4.33 -0.85
N PHE A 143 20.93 -3.41 -0.28
CA PHE A 143 19.57 -3.08 -0.73
C PHE A 143 19.51 -1.99 -1.81
N LYS A 144 20.66 -1.54 -2.33
CA LYS A 144 20.78 -0.42 -3.27
C LYS A 144 19.87 -0.52 -4.51
N GLU A 145 19.66 -1.72 -5.02
CA GLU A 145 18.89 -1.97 -6.25
C GLU A 145 17.43 -2.34 -5.95
N LEU A 146 17.06 -2.44 -4.66
CA LEU A 146 15.74 -2.90 -4.25
C LEU A 146 14.77 -1.74 -4.07
N LYS A 147 13.53 -2.00 -4.46
CA LYS A 147 12.39 -1.12 -4.23
C LYS A 147 11.21 -1.92 -3.71
N CYS A 148 10.32 -1.28 -2.99
CA CYS A 148 9.07 -1.89 -2.55
C CYS A 148 7.88 -0.96 -2.81
N GLU A 149 6.71 -1.57 -2.96
CA GLU A 149 5.43 -0.87 -3.00
C GLU A 149 4.87 -0.76 -1.59
N ILE A 150 4.73 0.46 -1.07
CA ILE A 150 4.01 0.75 0.17
C ILE A 150 2.57 1.11 -0.18
N GLN A 151 1.62 0.33 0.33
CA GLN A 151 0.19 0.53 0.17
C GLN A 151 -0.37 1.09 1.48
N ILE A 152 -0.86 2.34 1.46
CA ILE A 152 -1.41 3.04 2.61
C ILE A 152 -2.92 3.13 2.43
N ARG A 153 -3.69 2.58 3.37
CA ARG A 153 -5.15 2.49 3.27
C ARG A 153 -5.81 2.39 4.63
N THR A 154 -7.11 2.69 4.70
CA THR A 154 -7.88 2.45 5.92
C THR A 154 -8.24 0.97 6.06
N LEU A 155 -8.69 0.58 7.26
CA LEU A 155 -9.20 -0.77 7.52
C LEU A 155 -10.41 -1.09 6.63
N VAL A 156 -11.28 -0.12 6.41
CA VAL A 156 -12.46 -0.27 5.55
C VAL A 156 -12.06 -0.47 4.09
N GLN A 157 -11.11 0.32 3.60
CA GLN A 157 -10.52 0.17 2.28
C GLN A 157 -9.80 -1.17 2.12
N HIS A 158 -9.14 -1.65 3.18
CA HIS A 158 -8.52 -2.97 3.19
C HIS A 158 -9.55 -4.09 3.08
N ALA A 159 -10.62 -4.03 3.88
CA ALA A 159 -11.71 -5.02 3.82
C ALA A 159 -12.34 -5.08 2.44
N TRP A 160 -12.59 -3.93 1.79
CA TRP A 160 -13.07 -3.87 0.42
C TRP A 160 -12.09 -4.51 -0.57
N SER A 161 -10.80 -4.20 -0.47
CA SER A 161 -9.79 -4.75 -1.38
C SER A 161 -9.74 -6.29 -1.31
N GLU A 162 -9.74 -6.86 -0.11
CA GLU A 162 -9.70 -8.31 0.06
C GLU A 162 -11.00 -8.97 -0.43
N ALA A 163 -12.17 -8.36 -0.12
CA ALA A 163 -13.47 -8.87 -0.57
C ALA A 163 -13.64 -8.77 -2.09
N SER A 164 -13.25 -7.63 -2.69
CA SER A 164 -13.40 -7.41 -4.13
C SER A 164 -12.62 -8.42 -4.97
N HIS A 165 -11.45 -8.88 -4.50
CA HIS A 165 -10.69 -9.94 -5.15
C HIS A 165 -11.45 -11.27 -5.23
N MET A 166 -12.33 -11.54 -4.26
CA MET A 166 -13.18 -12.74 -4.25
C MET A 166 -14.37 -12.63 -5.21
N PHE A 167 -14.80 -11.39 -5.50
CA PHE A 167 -15.94 -11.11 -6.40
C PHE A 167 -15.51 -10.91 -7.85
N GLN A 168 -14.23 -10.67 -8.10
CA GLN A 168 -13.74 -10.40 -9.46
C GLN A 168 -13.78 -11.66 -10.32
N TYR A 169 -14.62 -11.64 -11.34
CA TYR A 169 -14.51 -12.49 -12.51
C TYR A 169 -13.22 -12.11 -13.28
N LYS A 170 -12.66 -13.04 -14.05
CA LYS A 170 -11.43 -12.82 -14.82
C LYS A 170 -11.48 -11.56 -15.71
N ASN A 171 -12.68 -11.15 -16.16
CA ASN A 171 -12.94 -9.90 -16.86
C ASN A 171 -14.11 -9.16 -16.20
N GLU A 172 -13.98 -7.86 -15.99
CA GLU A 172 -15.07 -6.99 -15.50
C GLU A 172 -16.31 -7.03 -16.41
N ALA A 173 -16.11 -7.25 -17.71
CA ALA A 173 -17.18 -7.38 -18.68
C ALA A 173 -18.11 -8.57 -18.37
N ASP A 174 -17.59 -9.64 -17.77
CA ASP A 174 -18.31 -10.88 -17.50
C ASP A 174 -19.19 -10.81 -16.23
N VAL A 175 -19.07 -9.74 -15.43
CA VAL A 175 -19.88 -9.57 -14.21
C VAL A 175 -21.32 -9.22 -14.58
N PRO A 176 -22.33 -10.02 -14.17
CA PRO A 176 -23.73 -9.72 -14.46
C PRO A 176 -24.17 -8.34 -13.94
N LYS A 177 -24.99 -7.62 -14.72
CA LYS A 177 -25.46 -6.27 -14.35
C LYS A 177 -26.04 -6.15 -12.93
N PRO A 178 -26.89 -7.09 -12.44
CA PRO A 178 -27.40 -7.03 -11.07
C PRO A 178 -26.29 -7.11 -10.03
N LEU A 179 -25.27 -7.93 -10.28
CA LEU A 179 -24.13 -8.08 -9.39
C LEU A 179 -23.24 -6.82 -9.37
N LYS A 180 -22.99 -6.21 -10.54
CA LYS A 180 -22.27 -4.91 -10.63
C LYS A 180 -22.93 -3.84 -9.76
N ARG A 181 -24.26 -3.73 -9.81
CA ARG A 181 -25.03 -2.79 -8.98
C ARG A 181 -24.89 -3.08 -7.48
N THR A 182 -24.92 -4.36 -7.10
CA THR A 182 -24.74 -4.76 -5.69
C THR A 182 -23.33 -4.47 -5.19
N ILE A 183 -22.31 -4.76 -5.99
CA ILE A 183 -20.90 -4.44 -5.71
C ILE A 183 -20.70 -2.93 -5.55
N GLY A 184 -21.22 -2.11 -6.47
CA GLY A 184 -21.16 -0.65 -6.38
C GLY A 184 -21.84 -0.10 -5.12
N ARG A 185 -23.04 -0.62 -4.77
CA ARG A 185 -23.71 -0.24 -3.53
C ARG A 185 -22.92 -0.60 -2.27
N LEU A 186 -22.31 -1.78 -2.24
CA LEU A 186 -21.47 -2.19 -1.13
C LEU A 186 -20.24 -1.30 -1.00
N SER A 187 -19.59 -0.96 -2.11
CA SER A 187 -18.46 -0.01 -2.13
C SER A 187 -18.85 1.34 -1.57
N ALA A 188 -20.00 1.90 -1.98
CA ALA A 188 -20.51 3.17 -1.48
C ALA A 188 -20.84 3.14 0.03
N LEU A 189 -21.39 2.03 0.54
CA LEU A 189 -21.62 1.86 1.98
C LEU A 189 -20.31 1.86 2.77
N LEU A 190 -19.29 1.17 2.30
CA LEU A 190 -17.99 1.13 2.95
C LEU A 190 -17.31 2.50 2.93
N GLU A 191 -17.39 3.23 1.83
CA GLU A 191 -16.89 4.61 1.76
C GLU A 191 -17.63 5.51 2.77
N THR A 192 -18.95 5.36 2.91
CA THR A 192 -19.73 6.08 3.92
C THR A 192 -19.25 5.76 5.33
N VAL A 193 -18.98 4.49 5.65
CA VAL A 193 -18.44 4.07 6.97
C VAL A 193 -17.11 4.76 7.25
N ASP A 194 -16.22 4.85 6.28
CA ASP A 194 -14.91 5.51 6.41
C ASP A 194 -15.05 7.02 6.72
N LEU A 195 -16.03 7.67 6.06
CA LEU A 195 -16.37 9.07 6.31
C LEU A 195 -16.98 9.28 7.71
N GLU A 196 -17.87 8.38 8.15
CA GLU A 196 -18.47 8.48 9.47
C GLU A 196 -17.45 8.26 10.60
N PHE A 197 -16.48 7.37 10.44
CA PHE A 197 -15.36 7.24 11.38
C PHE A 197 -14.57 8.56 11.52
N GLU A 198 -14.28 9.22 10.41
CA GLU A 198 -13.60 10.51 10.40
C GLU A 198 -14.44 11.60 11.05
N ARG A 199 -15.76 11.59 10.82
CA ARG A 199 -16.70 12.56 11.41
C ARG A 199 -16.74 12.40 12.94
N VAL A 200 -16.93 11.19 13.45
CA VAL A 200 -16.96 10.93 14.90
C VAL A 200 -15.66 11.34 15.58
N LEU A 201 -14.52 11.06 14.93
CA LEU A 201 -13.22 11.47 15.45
C LEU A 201 -13.09 13.01 15.53
N THR A 202 -13.56 13.70 14.50
CA THR A 202 -13.55 15.18 14.45
C THR A 202 -14.47 15.78 15.53
N GLU A 203 -15.66 15.22 15.73
CA GLU A 203 -16.58 15.67 16.78
C GLU A 203 -15.97 15.45 18.17
N ARG A 204 -15.38 14.28 18.41
CA ARG A 204 -14.68 13.97 19.66
C ARG A 204 -13.57 14.99 19.96
N ASP A 205 -12.77 15.35 18.96
CA ASP A 205 -11.66 16.29 19.13
C ASP A 205 -12.18 17.68 19.50
N LYS A 206 -13.26 18.15 18.86
CA LYS A 206 -13.96 19.41 19.23
C LYS A 206 -14.49 19.40 20.66
N TYR A 207 -15.07 18.30 21.14
CA TYR A 207 -15.51 18.17 22.52
C TYR A 207 -14.35 18.28 23.51
N LYS A 208 -13.22 17.67 23.22
CA LYS A 208 -12.03 17.76 24.08
C LYS A 208 -11.49 19.19 24.18
N GLU A 209 -11.42 19.90 23.05
CA GLU A 209 -10.98 21.30 22.98
C GLU A 209 -11.92 22.20 23.83
N ASN A 210 -13.24 22.03 23.70
CA ASN A 210 -14.22 22.79 24.45
C ASN A 210 -14.13 22.54 25.96
N ILE A 211 -13.84 21.32 26.40
CA ILE A 211 -13.64 21.00 27.82
C ILE A 211 -12.36 21.65 28.32
N ALA A 212 -11.27 21.59 27.57
CA ALA A 212 -9.99 22.19 27.94
C ALA A 212 -10.08 23.73 28.07
N THR A 213 -10.85 24.39 27.19
CA THR A 213 -11.04 25.84 27.24
C THR A 213 -12.00 26.31 28.34
N ASN A 214 -12.92 25.45 28.78
CA ASN A 214 -13.91 25.77 29.82
C ASN A 214 -13.51 25.30 31.22
N SER A 215 -12.35 24.67 31.40
CA SER A 215 -11.83 24.33 32.74
C SER A 215 -11.36 25.62 33.44
N PRO A 216 -11.91 26.01 34.63
CA PRO A 216 -11.42 27.16 35.33
C PRO A 216 -9.96 26.95 35.71
N ILE A 217 -9.12 27.96 35.44
CA ILE A 217 -7.76 28.01 35.97
C ILE A 217 -7.88 28.04 37.50
N VAL A 218 -7.65 26.89 38.13
CA VAL A 218 -7.48 26.84 39.60
C VAL A 218 -6.09 27.40 39.88
N ASN A 219 -6.08 28.68 40.28
CA ASN A 219 -4.88 29.33 40.84
C ASN A 219 -4.58 28.80 42.22
#